data_b7a52f7ef35706c4c7c086b8c7991b35
#
_entry.id   b7a52f7ef35706c4c7c086b8c7991b35
#
_cell.length_a   1.000
_cell.length_b   1.000
_cell.length_c   1.000
_cell.angle_alpha   90.00
_cell.angle_beta   90.00
_cell.angle_gamma   90.00
#
_symmetry.space_group_name_H-M   'P 1'
#
loop_
_entity.id
_entity.type
_entity.pdbx_description
1 polymer ?
#
loop_
_entity_poly.entity_id
_entity_poly.type
_entity_poly.pdbx_seq_one_letter_code
_entity_poly.pdbx_strand_id
1 'polypeptide(L)'
;MRPIGVLTLTHSSRETNLERCSVQFLTRRFSDPARLASLPPFDNLPPAPTLYSGAVSFFLAFDDGTGRLHLRRLGSVRSRDRIQHAAVLPGGDVIIGFEHRVVRWRPRLPIPELPQINAMDFQVSARVDHPLLAGLHTVEPLGEDKIVVACSAPDAALLLDTAEGRVERMLRLPRDLYGRNYELASGMDLRRHYIDDDMQVGHLNAAFADRTGRYLAISTLIQGAVGVFDLEKGRYDEVTRGFVGCHGARFDDRGNLYFADSTTGTLVTLTEEGKIARRFGTGSRWLHDVQQLRGSIYAFALADANELRVYDIDKDELLFRATFTVWTTENPDEGDPPVGWLGNSVQGLGWRGFGDL
;
A
#
# COMPACT_ATOMS: atom_id res chain seq x y z
N MET A 1 15.46 -25.82 -5.10
CA MET A 1 14.32 -24.95 -4.70
C MET A 1 13.71 -24.33 -5.95
N ARG A 2 12.43 -24.41 -6.11
CA ARG A 2 11.69 -23.82 -7.23
C ARG A 2 11.21 -22.42 -6.83
N PRO A 3 11.42 -21.37 -7.66
CA PRO A 3 10.82 -20.07 -7.39
C PRO A 3 9.30 -20.14 -7.54
N ILE A 4 8.58 -19.55 -6.58
CA ILE A 4 7.11 -19.58 -6.52
C ILE A 4 6.47 -18.20 -6.57
N GLY A 5 7.24 -17.14 -6.45
CA GLY A 5 6.71 -15.79 -6.57
C GLY A 5 7.74 -14.71 -6.27
N VAL A 6 7.33 -13.46 -6.51
CA VAL A 6 8.07 -12.24 -6.19
C VAL A 6 7.29 -11.43 -5.17
N LEU A 7 7.96 -11.04 -4.08
CA LEU A 7 7.46 -10.11 -3.08
C LEU A 7 8.18 -8.77 -3.27
N THR A 8 7.42 -7.70 -3.36
CA THR A 8 7.93 -6.32 -3.32
C THR A 8 7.66 -5.70 -1.96
N LEU A 9 8.59 -4.88 -1.48
CA LEU A 9 8.45 -4.10 -0.26
C LEU A 9 8.87 -2.68 -0.53
N THR A 10 8.01 -1.72 -0.26
CA THR A 10 8.32 -0.31 -0.42
C THR A 10 8.79 0.33 0.87
N HIS A 11 9.64 1.33 0.73
CA HIS A 11 10.26 2.08 1.81
C HIS A 11 10.08 3.57 1.57
N SER A 12 9.96 4.34 2.65
CA SER A 12 9.96 5.80 2.62
C SER A 12 11.06 6.34 3.53
N SER A 13 11.65 7.46 3.17
CA SER A 13 12.58 8.18 4.05
C SER A 13 11.90 8.85 5.25
N ARG A 14 10.57 8.88 5.27
CA ARG A 14 9.80 9.40 6.39
C ARG A 14 9.87 8.42 7.57
N GLU A 15 10.31 8.91 8.71
CA GLU A 15 10.22 8.16 9.97
C GLU A 15 8.77 7.96 10.39
N THR A 16 8.49 6.79 10.95
CA THR A 16 7.22 6.52 11.61
C THR A 16 7.18 7.25 12.94
N ASN A 17 6.42 8.32 13.03
CA ASN A 17 6.19 9.00 14.31
C ASN A 17 5.15 8.22 15.13
N LEU A 18 5.62 7.38 16.05
CA LEU A 18 4.79 6.49 16.86
C LEU A 18 3.82 7.22 17.78
N GLU A 19 4.11 8.45 18.19
CA GLU A 19 3.15 9.24 18.96
C GLU A 19 1.92 9.58 18.11
N ARG A 20 2.17 9.96 16.83
CA ARG A 20 1.09 10.24 15.87
C ARG A 20 0.38 8.99 15.36
N CYS A 21 0.97 7.83 15.55
CA CYS A 21 0.41 6.53 15.18
C CYS A 21 -0.31 5.82 16.34
N SER A 22 -0.38 6.42 17.52
CA SER A 22 -1.06 5.83 18.67
C SER A 22 -2.59 5.91 18.55
N VAL A 23 -3.27 4.92 19.11
CA VAL A 23 -4.75 4.90 19.20
C VAL A 23 -5.30 6.20 19.77
N GLN A 24 -4.72 6.68 20.87
CA GLN A 24 -5.17 7.91 21.54
C GLN A 24 -5.02 9.14 20.64
N PHE A 25 -3.88 9.26 19.94
CA PHE A 25 -3.64 10.37 19.04
C PHE A 25 -4.61 10.37 17.86
N LEU A 26 -4.75 9.24 17.16
CA LEU A 26 -5.61 9.12 15.97
C LEU A 26 -7.09 9.34 16.35
N THR A 27 -7.57 8.71 17.44
CA THR A 27 -8.94 8.90 17.91
C THR A 27 -9.21 10.37 18.23
N ARG A 28 -8.32 11.04 18.98
CA ARG A 28 -8.46 12.46 19.31
C ARG A 28 -8.41 13.34 18.06
N ARG A 29 -7.45 13.06 17.17
CA ARG A 29 -7.25 13.84 15.94
C ARG A 29 -8.51 13.86 15.08
N PHE A 30 -9.10 12.70 14.84
CA PHE A 30 -10.22 12.57 13.90
C PHE A 30 -11.61 12.85 14.52
N SER A 31 -11.72 12.95 15.83
CA SER A 31 -12.98 13.21 16.54
C SER A 31 -13.09 14.62 17.13
N ASP A 32 -12.05 15.45 17.07
CA ASP A 32 -12.05 16.80 17.66
C ASP A 32 -12.80 17.80 16.75
N PRO A 33 -14.02 18.26 17.15
CA PRO A 33 -14.81 19.20 16.34
C PRO A 33 -14.12 20.57 16.14
N ALA A 34 -13.36 21.03 17.12
CA ALA A 34 -12.66 22.31 17.04
C ALA A 34 -11.55 22.26 15.98
N ARG A 35 -10.82 21.16 15.92
CA ARG A 35 -9.82 20.92 14.89
C ARG A 35 -10.47 20.84 13.50
N LEU A 36 -11.54 20.09 13.34
CA LEU A 36 -12.26 19.98 12.07
C LEU A 36 -12.81 21.33 11.60
N ALA A 37 -13.30 22.17 12.50
CA ALA A 37 -13.77 23.52 12.19
C ALA A 37 -12.65 24.49 11.81
N SER A 38 -11.39 24.20 12.17
CA SER A 38 -10.23 25.03 11.88
C SER A 38 -9.51 24.68 10.57
N LEU A 39 -9.99 23.68 9.84
CA LEU A 39 -9.37 23.27 8.57
C LEU A 39 -9.53 24.36 7.51
N PRO A 40 -8.49 24.63 6.70
CA PRO A 40 -8.58 25.63 5.63
C PRO A 40 -9.61 25.18 4.58
N PRO A 41 -10.31 26.15 3.96
CA PRO A 41 -11.18 25.83 2.83
C PRO A 41 -10.36 25.31 1.64
N PHE A 42 -10.98 24.48 0.80
CA PHE A 42 -10.32 23.79 -0.32
C PHE A 42 -9.69 24.73 -1.36
N ASP A 43 -10.20 25.93 -1.50
CA ASP A 43 -9.67 26.98 -2.40
C ASP A 43 -8.41 27.66 -1.86
N ASN A 44 -8.04 27.41 -0.61
CA ASN A 44 -6.88 28.01 0.05
C ASN A 44 -5.93 26.98 0.67
N LEU A 45 -5.75 25.83 0.00
CA LEU A 45 -4.85 24.77 0.46
C LEU A 45 -3.39 25.16 0.31
N PRO A 46 -2.53 24.80 1.27
CA PRO A 46 -1.09 25.00 1.14
C PRO A 46 -0.53 24.16 -0.03
N PRO A 47 0.61 24.57 -0.60
CA PRO A 47 1.28 23.79 -1.62
C PRO A 47 1.71 22.41 -1.05
N ALA A 48 1.76 21.42 -1.93
CA ALA A 48 2.27 20.09 -1.54
C ALA A 48 3.72 20.22 -1.01
N PRO A 49 4.04 19.60 0.13
CA PRO A 49 5.38 19.68 0.69
C PRO A 49 6.39 19.01 -0.26
N THR A 50 7.64 19.50 -0.23
CA THR A 50 8.77 18.86 -0.92
C THR A 50 8.99 17.46 -0.37
N LEU A 51 9.07 16.49 -1.26
CA LEU A 51 8.76 15.12 -0.95
C LEU A 51 9.94 14.34 -0.38
N TYR A 52 9.57 13.35 0.37
CA TYR A 52 10.40 12.25 0.83
C TYR A 52 10.80 11.39 -0.37
N SER A 53 11.94 10.77 -0.33
CA SER A 53 12.32 9.78 -1.30
C SER A 53 11.91 8.38 -0.86
N GLY A 54 12.01 7.42 -1.76
CA GLY A 54 11.58 6.05 -1.51
C GLY A 54 12.45 5.01 -2.19
N ALA A 55 12.19 3.76 -1.86
CA ALA A 55 12.79 2.62 -2.51
C ALA A 55 11.79 1.46 -2.61
N VAL A 56 12.02 0.56 -3.55
CA VAL A 56 11.38 -0.74 -3.60
C VAL A 56 12.43 -1.83 -3.50
N SER A 57 12.25 -2.76 -2.57
CA SER A 57 13.05 -3.97 -2.42
C SER A 57 12.32 -5.16 -3.01
N PHE A 58 13.06 -6.04 -3.66
CA PHE A 58 12.55 -7.23 -4.32
C PHE A 58 13.06 -8.49 -3.62
N PHE A 59 12.17 -9.44 -3.41
CA PHE A 59 12.48 -10.74 -2.83
C PHE A 59 11.92 -11.83 -3.74
N LEU A 60 12.71 -12.86 -3.96
CA LEU A 60 12.28 -14.06 -4.66
C LEU A 60 11.93 -15.13 -3.62
N ALA A 61 10.73 -15.64 -3.71
CA ALA A 61 10.25 -16.70 -2.83
C ALA A 61 10.45 -18.07 -3.48
N PHE A 62 10.88 -19.03 -2.68
CA PHE A 62 11.15 -20.42 -3.08
C PHE A 62 10.39 -21.39 -2.21
N ASP A 63 9.95 -22.49 -2.80
CA ASP A 63 9.51 -23.68 -2.10
C ASP A 63 10.64 -24.73 -2.11
N ASP A 64 10.95 -25.29 -0.96
CA ASP A 64 11.96 -26.34 -0.83
C ASP A 64 11.40 -27.77 -1.08
N GLY A 65 10.13 -27.86 -1.43
CA GLY A 65 9.41 -29.13 -1.64
C GLY A 65 8.84 -29.73 -0.36
N THR A 66 9.17 -29.19 0.82
CA THR A 66 8.59 -29.61 2.10
C THR A 66 7.40 -28.74 2.52
N GLY A 67 7.07 -27.74 1.71
CA GLY A 67 6.07 -26.71 2.00
C GLY A 67 6.63 -25.52 2.77
N ARG A 68 7.92 -25.52 3.09
CA ARG A 68 8.59 -24.39 3.73
C ARG A 68 8.96 -23.31 2.70
N LEU A 69 8.60 -22.07 3.01
CA LEU A 69 8.89 -20.93 2.18
C LEU A 69 10.24 -20.30 2.58
N HIS A 70 11.07 -20.01 1.58
CA HIS A 70 12.32 -19.30 1.74
C HIS A 70 12.29 -18.01 0.92
N LEU A 71 12.78 -16.90 1.47
CA LEU A 71 12.93 -15.64 0.77
C LEU A 71 14.41 -15.30 0.54
N ARG A 72 14.73 -14.90 -0.68
CA ARG A 72 16.02 -14.32 -1.04
C ARG A 72 15.83 -12.88 -1.51
N ARG A 73 16.49 -11.94 -0.86
CA ARG A 73 16.53 -10.56 -1.33
C ARG A 73 17.33 -10.49 -2.64
N LEU A 74 16.74 -9.89 -3.66
CA LEU A 74 17.38 -9.67 -4.95
C LEU A 74 18.08 -8.31 -5.01
N GLY A 75 17.56 -7.30 -4.32
CA GLY A 75 18.11 -5.95 -4.33
C GLY A 75 17.03 -4.90 -4.10
N SER A 76 17.40 -3.65 -4.34
CA SER A 76 16.48 -2.52 -4.19
C SER A 76 16.75 -1.44 -5.22
N VAL A 77 15.69 -0.80 -5.67
CA VAL A 77 15.74 0.36 -6.55
C VAL A 77 15.27 1.59 -5.78
N ARG A 78 16.08 2.65 -5.80
CA ARG A 78 15.81 3.92 -5.11
C ARG A 78 15.20 4.94 -6.04
N SER A 79 14.46 5.88 -5.47
CA SER A 79 13.91 7.04 -6.16
C SER A 79 14.03 8.28 -5.29
N ARG A 80 14.20 9.45 -5.92
CA ARG A 80 14.10 10.76 -5.25
C ARG A 80 12.69 11.06 -4.76
N ASP A 81 11.69 10.43 -5.39
CA ASP A 81 10.30 10.58 -5.02
C ASP A 81 9.86 9.43 -4.11
N ARG A 82 8.95 9.72 -3.20
CA ARG A 82 8.36 8.74 -2.32
C ARG A 82 7.66 7.65 -3.11
N ILE A 83 8.09 6.41 -2.90
CA ILE A 83 7.41 5.22 -3.40
C ILE A 83 6.44 4.74 -2.31
N GLN A 84 5.16 4.66 -2.65
CA GLN A 84 4.12 4.24 -1.71
C GLN A 84 3.86 2.73 -1.81
N HIS A 85 3.75 2.22 -3.03
CA HIS A 85 3.45 0.82 -3.28
C HIS A 85 4.09 0.34 -4.58
N ALA A 86 4.32 -0.97 -4.69
CA ALA A 86 4.81 -1.60 -5.90
C ALA A 86 4.16 -2.97 -6.08
N ALA A 87 3.76 -3.31 -7.29
CA ALA A 87 3.19 -4.61 -7.63
C ALA A 87 3.76 -5.14 -8.96
N VAL A 88 3.86 -6.45 -9.07
CA VAL A 88 4.30 -7.12 -10.30
C VAL A 88 3.08 -7.50 -11.14
N LEU A 89 3.06 -7.03 -12.40
CA LEU A 89 2.01 -7.34 -13.37
C LEU A 89 2.09 -8.81 -13.83
N PRO A 90 1.01 -9.36 -14.41
CA PRO A 90 1.01 -10.70 -14.99
C PRO A 90 2.15 -10.95 -15.98
N GLY A 91 2.47 -9.99 -16.84
CA GLY A 91 3.56 -10.06 -17.83
C GLY A 91 4.97 -9.84 -17.26
N GLY A 92 5.11 -9.63 -15.94
CA GLY A 92 6.39 -9.46 -15.26
C GLY A 92 6.89 -8.01 -15.16
N ASP A 93 6.22 -7.04 -15.80
CA ASP A 93 6.48 -5.62 -15.56
C ASP A 93 6.13 -5.25 -14.11
N VAL A 94 6.71 -4.17 -13.59
CA VAL A 94 6.47 -3.69 -12.22
C VAL A 94 5.74 -2.35 -12.27
N ILE A 95 4.60 -2.26 -11.61
CA ILE A 95 3.91 -1.00 -11.40
C ILE A 95 4.40 -0.39 -10.10
N ILE A 96 4.81 0.87 -10.16
CA ILE A 96 5.25 1.66 -9.02
C ILE A 96 4.30 2.83 -8.81
N GLY A 97 3.69 2.88 -7.64
CA GLY A 97 2.90 4.01 -7.16
C GLY A 97 3.78 5.00 -6.40
N PHE A 98 3.96 6.18 -6.97
CA PHE A 98 4.53 7.33 -6.29
C PHE A 98 3.43 8.19 -5.68
N GLU A 99 3.77 9.16 -4.85
CA GLU A 99 2.80 10.06 -4.21
C GLU A 99 1.79 10.69 -5.19
N HIS A 100 2.24 11.02 -6.41
CA HIS A 100 1.45 11.80 -7.39
C HIS A 100 1.45 11.23 -8.80
N ARG A 101 1.94 10.03 -9.02
CA ARG A 101 1.97 9.38 -10.32
C ARG A 101 2.12 7.87 -10.21
N VAL A 102 1.83 7.19 -11.30
CA VAL A 102 2.12 5.76 -11.47
C VAL A 102 3.11 5.59 -12.61
N VAL A 103 4.08 4.70 -12.43
CA VAL A 103 5.10 4.38 -13.44
C VAL A 103 5.16 2.88 -13.63
N ARG A 104 5.24 2.45 -14.88
CA ARG A 104 5.46 1.04 -15.26
C ARG A 104 6.93 0.85 -15.61
N TRP A 105 7.57 -0.06 -14.91
CA TRP A 105 8.95 -0.47 -15.14
C TRP A 105 8.96 -1.85 -15.80
N ARG A 106 9.62 -1.93 -16.94
CA ARG A 106 9.86 -3.19 -17.64
C ARG A 106 11.25 -3.70 -17.25
N PRO A 107 11.37 -4.89 -16.65
CA PRO A 107 12.67 -5.48 -16.38
C PRO A 107 13.31 -5.93 -17.72
N ARG A 108 14.64 -5.84 -17.82
CA ARG A 108 15.41 -6.28 -19.00
C ARG A 108 15.45 -7.80 -19.16
N LEU A 109 15.34 -8.51 -18.05
CA LEU A 109 15.20 -9.95 -17.95
C LEU A 109 14.06 -10.26 -16.98
N PRO A 110 13.41 -11.42 -17.08
CA PRO A 110 12.44 -11.84 -16.06
C PRO A 110 13.03 -11.74 -14.66
N ILE A 111 12.29 -11.15 -13.71
CA ILE A 111 12.77 -10.92 -12.34
C ILE A 111 13.37 -12.19 -11.69
N PRO A 112 12.79 -13.39 -11.87
CA PRO A 112 13.37 -14.62 -11.32
C PRO A 112 14.76 -15.00 -11.88
N GLU A 113 15.11 -14.50 -13.05
CA GLU A 113 16.40 -14.77 -13.73
C GLU A 113 17.48 -13.76 -13.31
N LEU A 114 17.11 -12.66 -12.67
CA LEU A 114 18.05 -11.67 -12.20
C LEU A 114 18.79 -12.16 -10.94
N PRO A 115 20.13 -12.25 -10.97
CA PRO A 115 20.91 -12.67 -9.80
C PRO A 115 20.84 -11.62 -8.68
N GLN A 116 20.78 -10.35 -9.08
CA GLN A 116 20.64 -9.16 -8.24
C GLN A 116 19.87 -8.10 -9.02
N ILE A 117 19.15 -7.23 -8.31
CA ILE A 117 18.36 -6.14 -8.89
C ILE A 117 18.99 -4.79 -8.53
N ASN A 118 19.09 -3.93 -9.54
CA ASN A 118 19.45 -2.51 -9.43
C ASN A 118 18.61 -1.67 -10.42
N ALA A 119 18.76 -0.35 -10.41
CA ALA A 119 17.97 0.55 -11.26
C ALA A 119 18.21 0.33 -12.76
N MET A 120 19.41 -0.12 -13.16
CA MET A 120 19.76 -0.35 -14.56
C MET A 120 19.08 -1.58 -15.18
N ASP A 121 18.50 -2.44 -14.35
CA ASP A 121 17.77 -3.62 -14.80
C ASP A 121 16.36 -3.29 -15.29
N PHE A 122 15.92 -2.04 -15.13
CA PHE A 122 14.59 -1.59 -15.49
C PHE A 122 14.62 -0.48 -16.54
N GLN A 123 13.58 -0.46 -17.35
CA GLN A 123 13.26 0.62 -18.27
C GLN A 123 11.85 1.12 -17.99
N VAL A 124 11.66 2.44 -17.93
CA VAL A 124 10.32 3.02 -17.88
C VAL A 124 9.61 2.74 -19.20
N SER A 125 8.49 2.01 -19.12
CA SER A 125 7.68 1.64 -20.30
C SER A 125 6.39 2.45 -20.40
N ALA A 126 5.86 2.92 -19.27
CA ALA A 126 4.70 3.82 -19.25
C ALA A 126 4.72 4.71 -17.99
N ARG A 127 4.01 5.83 -18.08
CA ARG A 127 3.80 6.76 -16.98
C ARG A 127 2.38 7.32 -17.06
N VAL A 128 1.69 7.33 -15.92
CA VAL A 128 0.38 7.95 -15.78
C VAL A 128 0.49 9.11 -14.79
N ASP A 129 0.22 10.30 -15.30
CA ASP A 129 0.11 11.55 -14.55
C ASP A 129 -1.32 12.05 -14.66
N HIS A 130 -2.03 12.14 -13.53
CA HIS A 130 -3.42 12.61 -13.53
C HIS A 130 -3.69 13.49 -12.32
N PRO A 131 -4.48 14.57 -12.42
CA PRO A 131 -4.79 15.51 -11.33
C PRO A 131 -5.33 14.86 -10.06
N LEU A 132 -5.99 13.71 -10.16
CA LEU A 132 -6.53 12.96 -9.01
C LEU A 132 -5.53 12.02 -8.36
N LEU A 133 -4.34 11.80 -8.93
CA LEU A 133 -3.29 10.97 -8.33
C LEU A 133 -2.58 11.77 -7.23
N ALA A 134 -3.16 11.78 -6.05
CA ALA A 134 -2.63 12.48 -4.89
C ALA A 134 -2.92 11.70 -3.60
N GLY A 135 -1.92 11.62 -2.71
CA GLY A 135 -2.02 10.74 -1.54
C GLY A 135 -2.18 9.27 -1.96
N LEU A 136 -1.42 8.84 -2.96
CA LEU A 136 -1.46 7.47 -3.43
C LEU A 136 -0.97 6.53 -2.33
N HIS A 137 -1.67 5.44 -2.07
CA HIS A 137 -1.31 4.44 -1.06
C HIS A 137 -1.02 3.08 -1.66
N THR A 138 -1.89 2.57 -2.53
CA THR A 138 -1.70 1.24 -3.12
C THR A 138 -1.88 1.26 -4.63
N VAL A 139 -1.19 0.34 -5.29
CA VAL A 139 -1.42 -0.01 -6.69
C VAL A 139 -1.65 -1.52 -6.77
N GLU A 140 -2.69 -1.94 -7.47
CA GLU A 140 -3.06 -3.34 -7.64
C GLU A 140 -3.38 -3.65 -9.09
N PRO A 141 -2.74 -4.69 -9.68
CA PRO A 141 -3.06 -5.15 -11.01
C PRO A 141 -4.48 -5.72 -11.11
N LEU A 142 -5.24 -5.29 -12.13
CA LEU A 142 -6.51 -5.91 -12.56
C LEU A 142 -6.32 -6.71 -13.85
N GLY A 143 -5.14 -6.67 -14.43
CA GLY A 143 -4.76 -7.30 -15.68
C GLY A 143 -3.39 -6.78 -16.13
N GLU A 144 -3.10 -6.90 -17.43
CA GLU A 144 -1.80 -6.48 -17.96
C GLU A 144 -1.66 -4.95 -18.03
N ASP A 145 -2.72 -4.25 -18.45
CA ASP A 145 -2.71 -2.80 -18.63
C ASP A 145 -3.69 -2.07 -17.71
N LYS A 146 -4.49 -2.81 -16.95
CA LYS A 146 -5.46 -2.25 -16.01
C LYS A 146 -4.97 -2.40 -14.59
N ILE A 147 -5.05 -1.30 -13.84
CA ILE A 147 -4.72 -1.28 -12.42
C ILE A 147 -5.77 -0.52 -11.62
N VAL A 148 -5.87 -0.80 -10.35
CA VAL A 148 -6.56 0.07 -9.40
C VAL A 148 -5.54 0.76 -8.48
N VAL A 149 -5.82 2.00 -8.14
CA VAL A 149 -4.98 2.84 -7.28
C VAL A 149 -5.83 3.40 -6.15
N ALA A 150 -5.41 3.18 -4.91
CA ALA A 150 -6.01 3.84 -3.76
C ALA A 150 -5.40 5.23 -3.57
N CYS A 151 -6.21 6.27 -3.58
CA CYS A 151 -5.81 7.66 -3.38
C CYS A 151 -6.57 8.27 -2.21
N SER A 152 -5.87 8.64 -1.15
CA SER A 152 -6.48 9.19 0.05
C SER A 152 -6.95 10.64 -0.13
N ALA A 153 -6.23 11.46 -0.90
CA ALA A 153 -6.62 12.85 -1.10
C ALA A 153 -8.01 13.00 -1.75
N PRO A 154 -8.36 12.30 -2.85
CA PRO A 154 -9.72 12.30 -3.37
C PRO A 154 -10.67 11.33 -2.64
N ASP A 155 -10.21 10.56 -1.66
CA ASP A 155 -10.96 9.47 -1.01
C ASP A 155 -11.59 8.49 -2.02
N ALA A 156 -10.78 8.02 -2.94
CA ALA A 156 -11.24 7.23 -4.06
C ALA A 156 -10.29 6.11 -4.47
N ALA A 157 -10.84 5.03 -4.99
CA ALA A 157 -10.11 4.08 -5.81
C ALA A 157 -10.24 4.51 -7.29
N LEU A 158 -9.10 4.65 -7.97
CA LEU A 158 -9.04 5.04 -9.37
C LEU A 158 -8.69 3.81 -10.23
N LEU A 159 -9.52 3.51 -11.23
CA LEU A 159 -9.21 2.52 -12.24
C LEU A 159 -8.45 3.22 -13.37
N LEU A 160 -7.25 2.72 -13.66
CA LEU A 160 -6.36 3.29 -14.65
C LEU A 160 -6.07 2.30 -15.78
N ASP A 161 -5.99 2.84 -16.98
CA ASP A 161 -5.36 2.18 -18.13
C ASP A 161 -3.92 2.69 -18.25
N THR A 162 -2.95 1.81 -18.03
CA THR A 162 -1.54 2.19 -18.06
C THR A 162 -0.98 2.27 -19.48
N ALA A 163 -1.59 1.58 -20.46
CA ALA A 163 -1.21 1.67 -21.86
C ALA A 163 -1.65 3.02 -22.47
N GLU A 164 -2.85 3.47 -22.13
CA GLU A 164 -3.39 4.75 -22.61
C GLU A 164 -3.07 5.94 -21.70
N GLY A 165 -2.51 5.68 -20.51
CA GLY A 165 -2.12 6.72 -19.56
C GLY A 165 -3.29 7.51 -18.99
N ARG A 166 -4.48 6.92 -18.84
CA ARG A 166 -5.70 7.62 -18.41
C ARG A 166 -6.40 6.96 -17.22
N VAL A 167 -7.15 7.78 -16.48
CA VAL A 167 -8.13 7.29 -15.48
C VAL A 167 -9.42 6.96 -16.21
N GLU A 168 -9.86 5.72 -16.10
CA GLU A 168 -11.12 5.24 -16.71
C GLU A 168 -12.32 5.47 -15.79
N ARG A 169 -12.12 5.26 -14.50
CA ARG A 169 -13.19 5.35 -13.52
C ARG A 169 -12.68 5.76 -12.15
N MET A 170 -13.49 6.54 -11.45
CA MET A 170 -13.27 6.90 -10.05
C MET A 170 -14.39 6.32 -9.20
N LEU A 171 -14.04 5.54 -8.20
CA LEU A 171 -14.91 4.94 -7.21
C LEU A 171 -14.73 5.67 -5.89
N ARG A 172 -15.68 6.52 -5.53
CA ARG A 172 -15.65 7.28 -4.29
C ARG A 172 -16.34 6.54 -3.16
N LEU A 173 -15.85 6.72 -1.94
CA LEU A 173 -16.60 6.34 -0.75
C LEU A 173 -17.90 7.15 -0.69
N PRO A 174 -19.01 6.53 -0.26
CA PRO A 174 -20.27 7.25 -0.03
C PRO A 174 -20.07 8.35 1.02
N ARG A 175 -20.42 9.57 0.69
CA ARG A 175 -20.22 10.75 1.55
C ARG A 175 -21.08 10.73 2.81
N ASP A 176 -22.29 10.24 2.67
CA ASP A 176 -23.30 10.15 3.71
C ASP A 176 -23.00 9.12 4.81
N LEU A 177 -22.20 8.09 4.48
CA LEU A 177 -21.79 7.08 5.47
C LEU A 177 -20.99 7.64 6.64
N TYR A 178 -20.26 8.76 6.46
CA TYR A 178 -19.28 9.21 7.42
C TYR A 178 -19.53 10.63 7.97
N GLY A 179 -20.64 11.24 7.56
CA GLY A 179 -21.02 12.57 8.05
C GLY A 179 -20.05 13.69 7.67
N ARG A 180 -19.06 13.39 6.84
CA ARG A 180 -18.08 14.36 6.33
C ARG A 180 -18.44 14.65 4.88
N ASN A 181 -18.52 15.91 4.56
CA ASN A 181 -18.91 16.35 3.22
C ASN A 181 -17.92 17.38 2.73
N TYR A 182 -17.04 17.00 1.79
CA TYR A 182 -16.31 17.97 0.98
C TYR A 182 -16.46 17.66 -0.50
N GLU A 183 -16.55 18.70 -1.29
CA GLU A 183 -16.58 18.61 -2.74
C GLU A 183 -15.25 19.07 -3.29
N LEU A 184 -14.59 18.19 -4.03
CA LEU A 184 -13.47 18.61 -4.84
C LEU A 184 -14.00 19.53 -5.94
N ALA A 185 -13.44 20.75 -6.05
CA ALA A 185 -13.76 21.63 -7.15
C ALA A 185 -13.44 20.93 -8.47
N SER A 186 -14.36 21.05 -9.42
CA SER A 186 -14.17 20.49 -10.77
C SER A 186 -12.90 21.06 -11.39
N GLY A 187 -12.01 20.17 -11.85
CA GLY A 187 -10.74 20.55 -12.47
C GLY A 187 -9.59 20.87 -11.50
N MET A 188 -9.76 20.68 -10.20
CA MET A 188 -8.68 20.84 -9.23
C MET A 188 -7.56 19.81 -9.47
N ASP A 189 -6.32 20.29 -9.54
CA ASP A 189 -5.13 19.44 -9.59
C ASP A 189 -4.64 19.15 -8.16
N LEU A 190 -5.05 18.03 -7.59
CA LEU A 190 -4.74 17.62 -6.23
C LEU A 190 -3.24 17.38 -5.98
N ARG A 191 -2.44 17.19 -7.04
CA ARG A 191 -0.99 17.00 -6.91
C ARG A 191 -0.26 18.26 -6.48
N ARG A 192 -0.89 19.41 -6.64
CA ARG A 192 -0.34 20.74 -6.31
C ARG A 192 -0.70 21.21 -4.91
N HIS A 193 -1.59 20.52 -4.24
CA HIS A 193 -2.15 20.92 -2.97
C HIS A 193 -1.91 19.85 -1.91
N TYR A 194 -1.56 20.28 -0.71
CA TYR A 194 -1.52 19.41 0.43
C TYR A 194 -2.92 19.28 1.04
N ILE A 195 -3.49 18.08 0.97
CA ILE A 195 -4.77 17.75 1.61
C ILE A 195 -4.44 16.97 2.86
N ASP A 196 -4.54 17.65 4.03
CA ASP A 196 -4.31 17.00 5.32
C ASP A 196 -5.31 15.85 5.51
N ASP A 197 -4.88 14.80 6.22
CA ASP A 197 -5.74 13.64 6.52
C ASP A 197 -7.05 14.06 7.18
N ASP A 198 -7.04 15.13 7.99
CA ASP A 198 -8.24 15.64 8.66
C ASP A 198 -9.30 16.22 7.70
N MET A 199 -8.87 16.61 6.51
CA MET A 199 -9.76 17.11 5.46
C MET A 199 -10.40 15.99 4.64
N GLN A 200 -9.90 14.78 4.75
CA GLN A 200 -10.39 13.61 4.02
C GLN A 200 -11.60 13.00 4.72
N VAL A 201 -12.46 12.35 3.97
CA VAL A 201 -13.65 11.68 4.52
C VAL A 201 -13.26 10.38 5.21
N GLY A 202 -12.51 9.53 4.53
CA GLY A 202 -12.14 8.21 5.00
C GLY A 202 -10.63 8.00 5.12
N HIS A 203 -9.84 8.73 4.37
CA HIS A 203 -8.45 8.42 4.10
C HIS A 203 -8.33 6.99 3.56
N LEU A 204 -8.86 6.80 2.34
CA LEU A 204 -8.84 5.52 1.65
C LEU A 204 -7.39 5.12 1.38
N ASN A 205 -6.89 4.10 2.06
CA ASN A 205 -5.48 3.71 2.05
C ASN A 205 -5.22 2.32 1.47
N ALA A 206 -6.25 1.56 1.09
CA ALA A 206 -6.09 0.33 0.35
C ALA A 206 -7.25 0.09 -0.60
N ALA A 207 -6.92 -0.47 -1.78
CA ALA A 207 -7.85 -0.99 -2.75
C ALA A 207 -7.22 -2.18 -3.47
N PHE A 208 -7.59 -3.39 -3.07
CA PHE A 208 -7.03 -4.63 -3.60
C PHE A 208 -8.12 -5.52 -4.18
N ALA A 209 -7.90 -6.01 -5.39
CA ALA A 209 -8.86 -6.85 -6.08
C ALA A 209 -8.94 -8.27 -5.50
N ASP A 210 -10.12 -8.87 -5.58
CA ASP A 210 -10.28 -10.31 -5.44
C ASP A 210 -9.75 -11.04 -6.70
N ARG A 211 -9.68 -12.35 -6.67
CA ARG A 211 -9.19 -13.17 -7.80
C ARG A 211 -10.00 -13.02 -9.07
N THR A 212 -11.26 -12.61 -8.98
CA THR A 212 -12.13 -12.40 -10.15
C THR A 212 -11.94 -11.02 -10.77
N GLY A 213 -11.30 -10.08 -10.07
CA GLY A 213 -11.20 -8.69 -10.46
C GLY A 213 -12.52 -7.91 -10.35
N ARG A 214 -13.56 -8.50 -9.73
CA ARG A 214 -14.87 -7.89 -9.56
C ARG A 214 -15.00 -7.07 -8.29
N TYR A 215 -14.43 -7.56 -7.20
CA TYR A 215 -14.56 -6.93 -5.89
C TYR A 215 -13.23 -6.30 -5.48
N LEU A 216 -13.29 -5.10 -4.90
CA LEU A 216 -12.13 -4.46 -4.27
C LEU A 216 -12.31 -4.42 -2.76
N ALA A 217 -11.37 -5.02 -2.03
CA ALA A 217 -11.25 -4.82 -0.60
C ALA A 217 -10.71 -3.41 -0.32
N ILE A 218 -11.38 -2.68 0.54
CA ILE A 218 -11.08 -1.28 0.86
C ILE A 218 -10.81 -1.16 2.36
N SER A 219 -9.77 -0.42 2.74
CA SER A 219 -9.59 0.05 4.11
C SER A 219 -9.54 1.56 4.19
N THR A 220 -10.06 2.10 5.30
CA THR A 220 -10.09 3.53 5.61
C THR A 220 -9.46 3.79 6.97
N LEU A 221 -8.52 4.75 7.02
CA LEU A 221 -7.79 5.09 8.25
C LEU A 221 -8.69 5.77 9.29
N ILE A 222 -9.47 6.78 8.84
CA ILE A 222 -10.19 7.68 9.74
C ILE A 222 -11.36 6.98 10.42
N GLN A 223 -12.15 6.22 9.64
CA GLN A 223 -13.31 5.49 10.19
C GLN A 223 -12.90 4.15 10.79
N GLY A 224 -11.68 3.70 10.53
CA GLY A 224 -11.26 2.37 10.94
C GLY A 224 -12.20 1.30 10.41
N ALA A 225 -12.57 1.44 9.15
CA ALA A 225 -13.52 0.57 8.49
C ALA A 225 -12.87 -0.23 7.35
N VAL A 226 -13.40 -1.42 7.15
CA VAL A 226 -13.09 -2.29 6.01
C VAL A 226 -14.39 -2.60 5.28
N GLY A 227 -14.35 -2.49 3.96
CA GLY A 227 -15.51 -2.74 3.11
C GLY A 227 -15.13 -3.26 1.74
N VAL A 228 -16.09 -3.38 0.87
CA VAL A 228 -15.94 -3.93 -0.47
C VAL A 228 -16.65 -3.03 -1.50
N PHE A 229 -15.95 -2.67 -2.57
CA PHE A 229 -16.57 -2.17 -3.78
C PHE A 229 -16.91 -3.32 -4.73
N ASP A 230 -18.17 -3.42 -5.14
CA ASP A 230 -18.58 -4.22 -6.30
C ASP A 230 -18.40 -3.36 -7.57
N LEU A 231 -17.41 -3.71 -8.40
CA LEU A 231 -17.07 -2.94 -9.60
C LEU A 231 -18.15 -2.97 -10.67
N GLU A 232 -18.92 -4.04 -10.77
CA GLU A 232 -20.03 -4.13 -11.72
C GLU A 232 -21.20 -3.22 -11.31
N LYS A 233 -21.57 -3.25 -10.03
CA LYS A 233 -22.68 -2.48 -9.49
C LYS A 233 -22.30 -1.03 -9.15
N GLY A 234 -21.01 -0.73 -9.01
CA GLY A 234 -20.52 0.56 -8.56
C GLY A 234 -20.92 0.89 -7.13
N ARG A 235 -21.07 -0.13 -6.27
CA ARG A 235 -21.58 0.01 -4.90
C ARG A 235 -20.48 -0.36 -3.90
N TYR A 236 -20.39 0.44 -2.84
CA TYR A 236 -19.58 0.16 -1.65
C TYR A 236 -20.49 -0.41 -0.55
N ASP A 237 -20.05 -1.51 0.03
CA ASP A 237 -20.67 -2.11 1.20
C ASP A 237 -19.61 -2.17 2.31
N GLU A 238 -19.88 -1.52 3.45
CA GLU A 238 -19.05 -1.64 4.64
C GLU A 238 -19.28 -3.00 5.29
N VAL A 239 -18.18 -3.73 5.55
CA VAL A 239 -18.23 -5.07 6.16
C VAL A 239 -18.01 -5.00 7.65
N THR A 240 -17.05 -4.18 8.10
CA THR A 240 -16.73 -4.04 9.53
C THR A 240 -16.10 -2.69 9.81
N ARG A 241 -16.19 -2.24 11.08
CA ARG A 241 -15.58 -1.00 11.57
C ARG A 241 -15.13 -1.10 13.03
N GLY A 242 -14.53 -0.03 13.53
CA GLY A 242 -14.11 0.09 14.92
C GLY A 242 -12.65 -0.26 15.16
N PHE A 243 -11.87 -0.28 14.08
CA PHE A 243 -10.42 -0.41 14.13
C PHE A 243 -9.75 0.96 14.03
N VAL A 244 -8.64 1.16 14.70
CA VAL A 244 -7.92 2.42 14.64
C VAL A 244 -6.73 2.30 13.71
N GLY A 245 -6.82 3.00 12.57
CA GLY A 245 -5.73 3.03 11.61
C GLY A 245 -5.56 1.74 10.82
N CYS A 246 -6.65 1.11 10.36
CA CYS A 246 -6.54 -0.10 9.55
C CYS A 246 -5.94 0.20 8.17
N HIS A 247 -5.12 -0.74 7.68
CA HIS A 247 -4.43 -0.70 6.38
C HIS A 247 -4.50 -2.05 5.67
N GLY A 248 -4.22 -2.02 4.37
CA GLY A 248 -3.91 -3.21 3.60
C GLY A 248 -5.03 -4.25 3.54
N ALA A 249 -6.30 -3.83 3.52
CA ALA A 249 -7.41 -4.78 3.39
C ALA A 249 -7.34 -5.54 2.07
N ARG A 250 -7.38 -6.87 2.13
CA ARG A 250 -7.29 -7.80 0.99
C ARG A 250 -8.20 -9.00 1.18
N PHE A 251 -8.36 -9.76 0.10
CA PHE A 251 -8.94 -11.10 0.15
C PHE A 251 -7.86 -12.18 0.29
N ASP A 252 -8.11 -13.17 1.14
CA ASP A 252 -7.27 -14.35 1.24
C ASP A 252 -7.51 -15.32 0.05
N ASP A 253 -6.79 -16.44 0.02
CA ASP A 253 -6.93 -17.47 -1.01
C ASP A 253 -8.29 -18.19 -1.01
N ARG A 254 -9.12 -17.98 0.01
CA ARG A 254 -10.49 -18.49 0.15
C ARG A 254 -11.56 -17.41 -0.13
N GLY A 255 -11.15 -16.18 -0.36
CA GLY A 255 -12.05 -15.04 -0.58
C GLY A 255 -12.50 -14.32 0.68
N ASN A 256 -11.96 -14.66 1.86
CA ASN A 256 -12.25 -13.91 3.09
C ASN A 256 -11.40 -12.65 3.20
N LEU A 257 -11.95 -11.62 3.82
CA LEU A 257 -11.22 -10.38 4.06
C LEU A 257 -10.21 -10.54 5.20
N TYR A 258 -9.03 -9.94 5.01
CA TYR A 258 -8.05 -9.71 6.06
C TYR A 258 -7.42 -8.32 5.93
N PHE A 259 -6.87 -7.80 7.02
CA PHE A 259 -6.24 -6.47 7.06
C PHE A 259 -5.32 -6.30 8.27
N ALA A 260 -4.53 -5.24 8.23
CA ALA A 260 -3.72 -4.79 9.36
C ALA A 260 -4.53 -3.85 10.26
N ASP A 261 -4.74 -4.22 11.52
CA ASP A 261 -5.11 -3.29 12.60
C ASP A 261 -3.81 -2.64 13.09
N SER A 262 -3.45 -1.53 12.45
CA SER A 262 -2.08 -1.01 12.48
C SER A 262 -1.61 -0.59 13.85
N THR A 263 -2.45 0.10 14.62
CA THR A 263 -2.10 0.61 15.96
C THR A 263 -1.90 -0.47 17.00
N THR A 264 -2.49 -1.65 16.78
CA THR A 264 -2.33 -2.82 17.66
C THR A 264 -1.28 -3.81 17.14
N GLY A 265 -0.73 -3.56 15.95
CA GLY A 265 0.24 -4.45 15.30
C GLY A 265 -0.34 -5.84 14.99
N THR A 266 -1.62 -5.91 14.65
CA THR A 266 -2.36 -7.17 14.56
C THR A 266 -2.90 -7.41 13.16
N LEU A 267 -2.65 -8.60 12.61
CA LEU A 267 -3.44 -9.13 11.48
C LEU A 267 -4.82 -9.53 11.99
N VAL A 268 -5.86 -9.05 11.33
CA VAL A 268 -7.25 -9.47 11.55
C VAL A 268 -7.74 -10.19 10.31
N THR A 269 -8.31 -11.38 10.48
CA THR A 269 -9.04 -12.11 9.42
C THR A 269 -10.52 -12.14 9.75
N LEU A 270 -11.37 -12.07 8.74
CA LEU A 270 -12.82 -12.09 8.90
C LEU A 270 -13.40 -13.41 8.36
N THR A 271 -14.60 -13.76 8.83
CA THR A 271 -15.45 -14.76 8.19
C THR A 271 -16.20 -14.15 7.00
N GLU A 272 -16.88 -14.97 6.19
CA GLU A 272 -17.75 -14.51 5.11
C GLU A 272 -18.84 -13.54 5.60
N GLU A 273 -19.31 -13.68 6.86
CA GLU A 273 -20.29 -12.79 7.47
C GLU A 273 -19.69 -11.50 8.04
N GLY A 274 -18.40 -11.25 7.81
CA GLY A 274 -17.69 -10.05 8.31
C GLY A 274 -17.34 -10.07 9.80
N LYS A 275 -17.46 -11.22 10.49
CA LYS A 275 -17.06 -11.36 11.88
C LYS A 275 -15.56 -11.65 11.98
N ILE A 276 -14.93 -11.25 13.08
CA ILE A 276 -13.54 -11.56 13.34
C ILE A 276 -13.39 -13.09 13.52
N ALA A 277 -12.64 -13.70 12.60
CA ALA A 277 -12.30 -15.12 12.67
C ALA A 277 -11.02 -15.33 13.49
N ARG A 278 -10.03 -14.43 13.32
CA ARG A 278 -8.73 -14.54 13.99
C ARG A 278 -8.09 -13.18 14.18
N ARG A 279 -7.25 -13.08 15.23
CA ARG A 279 -6.28 -12.02 15.46
C ARG A 279 -4.89 -12.65 15.65
N PHE A 280 -3.88 -12.13 14.93
CA PHE A 280 -2.48 -12.54 15.09
C PHE A 280 -1.63 -11.30 15.36
N GLY A 281 -1.04 -11.22 16.57
CA GLY A 281 -0.23 -10.10 17.00
C GLY A 281 1.22 -10.27 16.55
N THR A 282 1.80 -9.24 15.93
CA THR A 282 3.20 -9.22 15.49
C THR A 282 4.17 -8.66 16.53
N GLY A 283 3.65 -8.05 17.60
CA GLY A 283 4.42 -7.28 18.58
C GLY A 283 4.87 -5.91 18.08
N SER A 284 4.48 -5.50 16.89
CA SER A 284 4.71 -4.16 16.33
C SER A 284 3.75 -3.15 16.96
N ARG A 285 4.17 -1.88 17.00
CA ARG A 285 3.32 -0.73 17.37
C ARG A 285 2.72 -0.02 16.17
N TRP A 286 3.17 -0.38 14.95
CA TRP A 286 2.61 0.10 13.69
C TRP A 286 2.83 -0.93 12.57
N LEU A 287 1.87 -1.83 12.41
CA LEU A 287 1.79 -2.75 11.28
C LEU A 287 1.22 -1.98 10.09
N HIS A 288 2.08 -1.64 9.11
CA HIS A 288 1.65 -0.79 8.00
C HIS A 288 0.93 -1.58 6.90
N ASP A 289 1.37 -2.79 6.62
CA ASP A 289 0.76 -3.61 5.58
C ASP A 289 0.93 -5.10 5.88
N VAL A 290 0.03 -5.92 5.34
CA VAL A 290 0.05 -7.37 5.46
C VAL A 290 -0.34 -8.02 4.14
N GLN A 291 0.38 -9.05 3.73
CA GLN A 291 0.16 -9.77 2.48
C GLN A 291 0.20 -11.27 2.70
N GLN A 292 -0.90 -11.98 2.37
CA GLN A 292 -0.88 -13.43 2.28
C GLN A 292 0.02 -13.87 1.11
N LEU A 293 0.97 -14.75 1.38
CA LEU A 293 1.81 -15.34 0.34
C LEU A 293 1.25 -16.67 -0.14
N ARG A 294 0.79 -17.50 0.79
CA ARG A 294 0.15 -18.81 0.52
C ARG A 294 -0.45 -19.39 1.80
N GLY A 295 -1.72 -19.79 1.81
CA GLY A 295 -2.39 -20.43 2.95
C GLY A 295 -2.21 -19.65 4.25
N SER A 296 -1.57 -20.23 5.26
CA SER A 296 -1.29 -19.59 6.55
C SER A 296 -0.02 -18.72 6.58
N ILE A 297 0.67 -18.57 5.45
CA ILE A 297 1.92 -17.80 5.39
C ILE A 297 1.65 -16.38 4.97
N TYR A 298 2.00 -15.43 5.84
CA TYR A 298 1.81 -13.99 5.65
C TYR A 298 3.11 -13.22 5.80
N ALA A 299 3.27 -12.20 4.97
CA ALA A 299 4.31 -11.17 5.07
C ALA A 299 3.74 -9.93 5.78
N PHE A 300 4.55 -9.31 6.62
CA PHE A 300 4.19 -8.17 7.48
C PHE A 300 5.20 -7.05 7.31
N ALA A 301 4.74 -5.86 6.95
CA ALA A 301 5.54 -4.63 6.91
C ALA A 301 5.40 -3.89 8.25
N LEU A 302 6.42 -4.00 9.11
CA LEU A 302 6.44 -3.42 10.46
C LEU A 302 7.17 -2.07 10.42
N ALA A 303 6.42 -0.99 10.27
CA ALA A 303 6.98 0.32 10.03
C ALA A 303 7.73 0.92 11.23
N ASP A 304 7.31 0.59 12.45
CA ASP A 304 7.98 1.04 13.68
C ASP A 304 9.33 0.36 13.92
N ALA A 305 9.45 -0.90 13.50
CA ALA A 305 10.69 -1.67 13.60
C ALA A 305 11.55 -1.60 12.33
N ASN A 306 11.01 -1.02 11.25
CA ASN A 306 11.60 -1.02 9.91
C ASN A 306 11.96 -2.45 9.45
N GLU A 307 11.00 -3.38 9.58
CA GLU A 307 11.21 -4.79 9.32
C GLU A 307 10.17 -5.37 8.34
N LEU A 308 10.63 -6.34 7.57
CA LEU A 308 9.79 -7.35 6.93
C LEU A 308 9.88 -8.63 7.75
N ARG A 309 8.73 -9.14 8.18
CA ARG A 309 8.65 -10.49 8.77
C ARG A 309 7.69 -11.35 7.98
N VAL A 310 7.98 -12.65 7.91
CA VAL A 310 7.08 -13.65 7.33
C VAL A 310 6.83 -14.71 8.39
N TYR A 311 5.55 -14.98 8.63
CA TYR A 311 5.11 -16.00 9.59
C TYR A 311 4.22 -17.04 8.92
N ASP A 312 4.34 -18.26 9.36
CA ASP A 312 3.26 -19.24 9.31
C ASP A 312 2.39 -18.98 10.56
N ILE A 313 1.25 -18.31 10.36
CA ILE A 313 0.42 -17.89 11.50
C ILE A 313 -0.30 -19.07 12.17
N ASP A 314 -0.50 -20.21 11.50
CA ASP A 314 -1.11 -21.39 12.11
C ASP A 314 -0.15 -22.08 13.06
N LYS A 315 1.15 -22.03 12.78
CA LYS A 315 2.20 -22.60 13.63
C LYS A 315 2.82 -21.60 14.60
N ASP A 316 2.48 -20.32 14.48
CA ASP A 316 3.14 -19.20 15.18
C ASP A 316 4.67 -19.23 14.96
N GLU A 317 5.08 -19.58 13.72
CA GLU A 317 6.48 -19.75 13.33
C GLU A 317 6.98 -18.58 12.49
N LEU A 318 8.05 -17.93 12.94
CA LEU A 318 8.76 -16.92 12.14
C LEU A 318 9.62 -17.61 11.08
N LEU A 319 9.26 -17.48 9.81
CA LEU A 319 9.95 -18.11 8.68
C LEU A 319 11.06 -17.22 8.11
N PHE A 320 10.88 -15.89 8.18
CA PHE A 320 11.84 -14.92 7.63
C PHE A 320 11.76 -13.59 8.36
N ARG A 321 12.93 -12.95 8.51
CA ARG A 321 13.06 -11.58 9.03
C ARG A 321 14.13 -10.82 8.25
N ALA A 322 13.83 -9.61 7.86
CA ALA A 322 14.80 -8.65 7.33
C ALA A 322 14.59 -7.31 7.99
N THR A 323 15.66 -6.73 8.53
CA THR A 323 15.68 -5.38 9.08
C THR A 323 16.34 -4.45 8.08
N PHE A 324 15.75 -3.30 7.85
CA PHE A 324 16.24 -2.29 6.92
C PHE A 324 16.83 -1.15 7.73
N THR A 325 18.09 -1.31 8.13
CA THR A 325 18.83 -0.25 8.80
C THR A 325 19.22 0.83 7.80
N VAL A 326 19.15 2.06 8.29
CA VAL A 326 19.59 3.33 7.69
C VAL A 326 20.31 3.22 6.34
N TRP A 327 19.73 3.84 5.32
CA TRP A 327 20.39 4.02 4.04
C TRP A 327 21.44 5.11 4.17
N THR A 328 22.68 4.73 4.43
CA THR A 328 23.81 5.64 4.22
C THR A 328 24.13 5.61 2.73
N THR A 329 24.01 6.75 2.08
CA THR A 329 24.49 6.93 0.71
C THR A 329 25.99 7.09 0.77
N GLU A 330 26.76 6.05 0.44
CA GLU A 330 28.21 6.16 0.25
C GLU A 330 28.59 6.76 -1.11
N ASN A 331 27.63 6.92 -2.02
CA ASN A 331 27.81 7.58 -3.32
C ASN A 331 26.62 8.48 -3.62
N PRO A 332 26.73 9.79 -3.44
CA PRO A 332 25.79 10.73 -4.00
C PRO A 332 26.10 10.88 -5.50
N ASP A 333 25.63 9.97 -6.35
CA ASP A 333 25.45 10.34 -7.75
C ASP A 333 24.52 11.54 -7.81
N GLU A 334 24.77 12.46 -8.76
CA GLU A 334 23.97 13.66 -8.92
C GLU A 334 22.48 13.30 -8.95
N GLY A 335 21.87 13.34 -7.81
CA GLY A 335 20.48 12.98 -7.66
C GLY A 335 20.11 12.14 -6.48
N ASP A 336 21.04 11.61 -5.75
CA ASP A 336 20.75 10.95 -4.48
C ASP A 336 20.33 11.98 -3.42
N PRO A 337 19.37 11.63 -2.55
CA PRO A 337 18.99 12.49 -1.44
C PRO A 337 20.20 12.77 -0.54
N PRO A 338 20.22 13.93 0.12
CA PRO A 338 21.36 14.34 0.92
C PRO A 338 21.72 13.29 1.98
N VAL A 339 23.03 13.17 2.22
CA VAL A 339 23.60 12.35 3.30
C VAL A 339 22.89 12.68 4.61
N GLY A 340 22.37 11.67 5.30
CA GLY A 340 21.69 11.90 6.58
C GLY A 340 20.26 11.37 6.66
N TRP A 341 19.87 10.49 5.77
CA TRP A 341 18.59 9.79 5.87
C TRP A 341 18.58 8.89 7.11
N LEU A 342 18.08 9.46 8.16
CA LEU A 342 17.75 8.76 9.38
C LEU A 342 16.25 8.42 9.31
N GLY A 343 15.94 7.16 9.34
CA GLY A 343 14.58 6.67 9.43
C GLY A 343 13.97 6.26 8.09
N ASN A 344 13.91 4.97 7.89
CA ASN A 344 13.11 4.35 6.85
C ASN A 344 11.86 3.77 7.51
N SER A 345 10.72 3.93 6.86
CA SER A 345 9.51 3.23 7.20
C SER A 345 9.19 2.26 6.09
N VAL A 346 9.12 0.97 6.39
CA VAL A 346 8.55 -0.01 5.46
C VAL A 346 7.06 0.25 5.33
N GLN A 347 6.52 0.20 4.11
CA GLN A 347 5.17 0.60 3.82
C GLN A 347 4.37 -0.50 3.11
N GLY A 348 4.39 -0.54 1.79
CA GLY A 348 3.53 -1.42 1.01
C GLY A 348 4.15 -2.76 0.67
N LEU A 349 3.34 -3.80 0.60
CA LEU A 349 3.69 -5.14 0.18
C LEU A 349 2.92 -5.51 -1.09
N GLY A 350 3.61 -5.95 -2.13
CA GLY A 350 3.02 -6.54 -3.31
C GLY A 350 3.50 -7.99 -3.49
N TRP A 351 2.62 -8.89 -3.87
CA TRP A 351 2.93 -10.30 -4.10
C TRP A 351 2.45 -10.76 -5.46
N ARG A 352 3.30 -11.49 -6.16
CA ARG A 352 2.95 -12.19 -7.40
C ARG A 352 3.40 -13.63 -7.32
N GLY A 353 2.46 -14.57 -7.17
CA GLY A 353 2.72 -16.00 -7.27
C GLY A 353 2.93 -16.45 -8.71
N PHE A 354 3.82 -17.42 -8.93
CA PHE A 354 4.08 -18.00 -10.27
C PHE A 354 3.18 -19.20 -10.59
N GLY A 355 2.33 -19.63 -9.66
CA GLY A 355 1.39 -20.72 -9.87
C GLY A 355 0.06 -20.31 -10.50
N ASP A 356 -0.14 -19.01 -10.68
CA ASP A 356 -1.36 -18.41 -11.26
C ASP A 356 -1.15 -18.01 -12.73
N LEU A 357 -0.12 -18.56 -13.38
CA LEU A 357 0.19 -18.42 -14.82
C LEU A 357 -0.32 -19.63 -15.60
#